data_284c6a12ce3f14b767c67ac620931a0a
#
_entry.id   284c6a12ce3f14b767c67ac620931a0a
#
_cell.length_a   1.000
_cell.length_b   1.000
_cell.length_c   1.000
_cell.angle_alpha   90.00
_cell.angle_beta   90.00
_cell.angle_gamma   90.00
#
_symmetry.space_group_name_H-M   'P 1'
#
loop_
_entity.id
_entity.type
_entity.pdbx_description
1 polymer ?
#
loop_
_entity_poly.entity_id
_entity_poly.type
_entity_poly.pdbx_seq_one_letter_code
_entity_poly.pdbx_strand_id
1 'polypeptide(L)'
;MNRAQTLPVPAARSASFRFAQWRMLLAAMFCYLFFYTGRQTFGFAIPGIQAEFGLTKEVLGWISAVMLWSYAIGQAINGNLADKFGGRRIMTLGAVLSCGANWVTSFASGFAGLILPWGINGYFQALGWAPGSRLISNWWSASERGRVYGFYVFAAGCASVLSYVTSIVVLEVLQLEWRWIFRLPVLLMLAGGILFYLVARERPQDLGFEPLADTGVANAEDKGHEVAHGEEETSAQRYKAVLKNARLIIAAVSLGFQNAARYGLIVWVPVHFLGANWKSG
;
A
#
# COMPACT_ATOMS: atom_id res chain seq x y z
N MET A 1 7.77 48.60 13.53
CA MET A 1 7.62 48.33 12.08
C MET A 1 8.30 46.99 11.77
N ASN A 2 7.50 45.94 11.74
CA ASN A 2 7.94 44.57 11.53
C ASN A 2 8.08 44.36 10.03
N ARG A 3 9.31 44.26 9.51
CA ARG A 3 9.54 43.77 8.13
C ARG A 3 9.10 42.34 8.06
N ALA A 4 7.97 42.07 7.40
CA ALA A 4 7.62 40.74 6.96
C ALA A 4 8.80 40.21 6.12
N GLN A 5 9.50 39.20 6.62
CA GLN A 5 10.46 38.43 5.84
C GLN A 5 9.68 37.73 4.73
N THR A 6 9.75 38.28 3.53
CA THR A 6 9.27 37.61 2.33
C THR A 6 10.12 36.35 2.16
N LEU A 7 9.50 35.20 2.38
CA LEU A 7 10.12 33.92 2.07
C LEU A 7 10.54 33.93 0.59
N PRO A 8 11.76 33.51 0.26
CA PRO A 8 12.21 33.50 -1.13
C PRO A 8 11.27 32.60 -1.96
N VAL A 9 10.76 33.15 -3.05
CA VAL A 9 10.00 32.38 -4.05
C VAL A 9 10.90 31.24 -4.51
N PRO A 10 10.44 29.97 -4.46
CA PRO A 10 11.26 28.84 -4.90
C PRO A 10 11.74 29.10 -6.33
N ALA A 11 13.04 29.03 -6.59
CA ALA A 11 13.60 29.11 -7.93
C ALA A 11 12.86 28.15 -8.86
N ALA A 12 12.50 28.58 -10.06
CA ALA A 12 11.77 27.76 -11.03
C ALA A 12 12.53 26.46 -11.25
N ARG A 13 11.95 25.34 -10.81
CA ARG A 13 12.59 24.01 -10.91
C ARG A 13 12.77 23.66 -12.38
N SER A 14 13.95 23.12 -12.74
CA SER A 14 14.25 22.75 -14.11
C SER A 14 13.22 21.75 -14.66
N ALA A 15 12.97 21.79 -15.98
CA ALA A 15 12.05 20.86 -16.65
C ALA A 15 12.47 19.40 -16.43
N SER A 16 13.79 19.13 -16.38
CA SER A 16 14.36 17.81 -16.10
C SER A 16 14.02 17.30 -14.69
N PHE A 17 14.07 18.18 -13.67
CA PHE A 17 13.68 17.84 -12.32
C PHE A 17 12.18 17.53 -12.21
N ARG A 18 11.32 18.36 -12.84
CA ARG A 18 9.86 18.11 -12.88
C ARG A 18 9.54 16.80 -13.56
N PHE A 19 10.19 16.48 -14.67
CA PHE A 19 10.04 15.18 -15.33
C PHE A 19 10.43 14.02 -14.42
N ALA A 20 11.56 14.14 -13.70
CA ALA A 20 11.98 13.13 -12.73
C ALA A 20 10.95 12.95 -11.61
N GLN A 21 10.41 14.05 -11.04
CA GLN A 21 9.35 14.00 -10.03
C GLN A 21 8.14 13.19 -10.52
N TRP A 22 7.59 13.55 -11.68
CA TRP A 22 6.43 12.86 -12.24
C TRP A 22 6.72 11.39 -12.56
N ARG A 23 7.91 11.08 -13.05
CA ARG A 23 8.36 9.70 -13.27
C ARG A 23 8.33 8.89 -11.98
N MET A 24 8.78 9.47 -10.86
CA MET A 24 8.74 8.81 -9.54
C MET A 24 7.30 8.57 -9.07
N LEU A 25 6.45 9.59 -9.19
CA LEU A 25 5.04 9.47 -8.81
C LEU A 25 4.32 8.41 -9.65
N LEU A 26 4.46 8.48 -10.97
CA LEU A 26 3.80 7.54 -11.87
C LEU A 26 4.29 6.10 -11.63
N ALA A 27 5.57 5.88 -11.36
CA ALA A 27 6.09 4.57 -11.01
C ALA A 27 5.49 4.05 -9.69
N ALA A 28 5.38 4.92 -8.67
CA ALA A 28 4.75 4.56 -7.39
C ALA A 28 3.24 4.26 -7.55
N MET A 29 2.52 5.12 -8.30
CA MET A 29 1.10 4.93 -8.61
C MET A 29 0.87 3.62 -9.37
N PHE A 30 1.66 3.35 -10.40
CA PHE A 30 1.56 2.14 -11.20
C PHE A 30 1.81 0.88 -10.36
N CYS A 31 2.86 0.86 -9.55
CA CYS A 31 3.12 -0.26 -8.64
C CYS A 31 1.97 -0.45 -7.66
N TYR A 32 1.50 0.63 -7.02
CA TYR A 32 0.46 0.55 -6.01
C TYR A 32 -0.91 0.17 -6.59
N LEU A 33 -1.18 0.57 -7.84
CA LEU A 33 -2.38 0.17 -8.58
C LEU A 33 -2.56 -1.36 -8.58
N PHE A 34 -1.48 -2.11 -8.75
CA PHE A 34 -1.53 -3.56 -8.78
C PHE A 34 -1.48 -4.23 -7.40
N PHE A 35 -1.10 -3.52 -6.33
CA PHE A 35 -1.13 -4.11 -4.99
C PHE A 35 -2.52 -4.61 -4.60
N TYR A 36 -3.57 -3.95 -5.06
CA TYR A 36 -4.94 -4.35 -4.76
C TYR A 36 -5.35 -5.69 -5.39
N THR A 37 -4.73 -6.08 -6.51
CA THR A 37 -4.95 -7.40 -7.12
C THR A 37 -4.48 -8.54 -6.22
N GLY A 38 -3.60 -8.26 -5.25
CA GLY A 38 -3.11 -9.24 -4.27
C GLY A 38 -3.92 -9.29 -2.97
N ARG A 39 -4.96 -8.46 -2.79
CA ARG A 39 -5.73 -8.45 -1.54
C ARG A 39 -7.25 -8.33 -1.67
N GLN A 40 -7.78 -7.69 -2.72
CA GLN A 40 -9.21 -7.51 -2.89
C GLN A 40 -9.89 -8.62 -3.69
N THR A 41 -9.11 -9.49 -4.29
CA THR A 41 -9.57 -10.60 -5.11
C THR A 41 -10.23 -11.73 -4.30
N PHE A 42 -9.96 -11.82 -3.00
CA PHE A 42 -10.48 -12.89 -2.14
C PHE A 42 -12.01 -12.99 -2.14
N GLY A 43 -12.71 -11.83 -2.16
CA GLY A 43 -14.18 -11.79 -2.22
C GLY A 43 -14.75 -12.53 -3.42
N PHE A 44 -14.08 -12.48 -4.56
CA PHE A 44 -14.46 -13.19 -5.78
C PHE A 44 -14.17 -14.70 -5.73
N ALA A 45 -13.21 -15.12 -4.92
CA ALA A 45 -12.88 -16.53 -4.73
C ALA A 45 -13.82 -17.23 -3.75
N ILE A 46 -14.53 -16.50 -2.88
CA ILE A 46 -15.38 -17.04 -1.82
C ILE A 46 -16.39 -18.08 -2.34
N PRO A 47 -17.17 -17.82 -3.41
CA PRO A 47 -18.13 -18.83 -3.89
C PRO A 47 -17.48 -20.15 -4.33
N GLY A 48 -16.34 -20.07 -5.02
CA GLY A 48 -15.59 -21.26 -5.44
C GLY A 48 -14.98 -22.02 -4.26
N ILE A 49 -14.45 -21.30 -3.27
CA ILE A 49 -13.91 -21.90 -2.03
C ILE A 49 -15.02 -22.60 -1.23
N GLN A 50 -16.20 -21.97 -1.14
CA GLN A 50 -17.35 -22.59 -0.46
C GLN A 50 -17.83 -23.86 -1.17
N ALA A 51 -17.91 -23.82 -2.50
CA ALA A 51 -18.33 -24.98 -3.28
C ALA A 51 -17.37 -26.17 -3.14
N GLU A 52 -16.07 -25.90 -3.00
CA GLU A 52 -15.06 -26.96 -2.95
C GLU A 52 -14.80 -27.49 -1.53
N PHE A 53 -14.73 -26.59 -0.53
CA PHE A 53 -14.35 -26.98 0.84
C PHE A 53 -15.54 -27.01 1.82
N GLY A 54 -16.74 -26.60 1.42
CA GLY A 54 -17.90 -26.55 2.30
C GLY A 54 -17.76 -25.56 3.47
N LEU A 55 -16.85 -24.59 3.37
CA LEU A 55 -16.60 -23.61 4.44
C LEU A 55 -17.76 -22.62 4.56
N THR A 56 -18.14 -22.30 5.79
CA THR A 56 -19.19 -21.34 6.07
C THR A 56 -18.72 -19.91 5.79
N LYS A 57 -19.66 -18.99 5.55
CA LYS A 57 -19.35 -17.54 5.38
C LYS A 57 -18.63 -16.96 6.59
N GLU A 58 -18.96 -17.45 7.79
CA GLU A 58 -18.30 -17.03 9.03
C GLU A 58 -16.82 -17.41 9.03
N VAL A 59 -16.47 -18.63 8.68
CA VAL A 59 -15.08 -19.11 8.58
C VAL A 59 -14.30 -18.30 7.54
N LEU A 60 -14.89 -17.99 6.40
CA LEU A 60 -14.29 -17.15 5.37
C LEU A 60 -14.13 -15.70 5.81
N GLY A 61 -15.06 -15.23 6.66
CA GLY A 61 -14.93 -13.94 7.35
C GLY A 61 -13.70 -13.89 8.26
N TRP A 62 -13.43 -14.96 9.01
CA TRP A 62 -12.22 -15.05 9.84
C TRP A 62 -10.94 -15.04 9.01
N ILE A 63 -10.90 -15.73 7.87
CA ILE A 63 -9.74 -15.69 6.96
C ILE A 63 -9.48 -14.26 6.49
N SER A 64 -10.55 -13.53 6.11
CA SER A 64 -10.44 -12.11 5.72
C SER A 64 -9.99 -11.23 6.87
N ALA A 65 -10.50 -11.46 8.08
CA ALA A 65 -10.15 -10.70 9.28
C ALA A 65 -8.67 -10.87 9.66
N VAL A 66 -8.14 -12.09 9.63
CA VAL A 66 -6.73 -12.39 9.93
C VAL A 66 -5.81 -11.66 8.95
N MET A 67 -6.15 -11.62 7.67
CA MET A 67 -5.41 -10.85 6.67
C MET A 67 -5.38 -9.36 7.02
N LEU A 68 -6.53 -8.78 7.38
CA LEU A 68 -6.63 -7.35 7.74
C LEU A 68 -5.89 -7.03 9.03
N TRP A 69 -5.93 -7.89 10.03
CA TRP A 69 -5.16 -7.73 11.27
C TRP A 69 -3.65 -7.79 11.01
N SER A 70 -3.22 -8.77 10.23
CA SER A 70 -1.82 -8.89 9.83
C SER A 70 -1.36 -7.65 9.04
N TYR A 71 -2.21 -7.14 8.16
CA TYR A 71 -1.98 -5.88 7.44
C TYR A 71 -1.84 -4.70 8.41
N ALA A 72 -2.72 -4.56 9.40
CA ALA A 72 -2.66 -3.48 10.38
C ALA A 72 -1.38 -3.54 11.23
N ILE A 73 -1.00 -4.73 11.71
CA ILE A 73 0.27 -4.95 12.42
C ILE A 73 1.45 -4.59 11.51
N GLY A 74 1.41 -5.05 10.25
CA GLY A 74 2.42 -4.74 9.26
C GLY A 74 2.56 -3.23 9.02
N GLN A 75 1.46 -2.47 8.94
CA GLN A 75 1.52 -1.00 8.78
C GLN A 75 2.25 -0.31 9.94
N ALA A 76 2.04 -0.78 11.17
CA ALA A 76 2.72 -0.23 12.33
C ALA A 76 4.24 -0.49 12.30
N ILE A 77 4.68 -1.66 11.83
CA ILE A 77 6.09 -2.08 11.83
C ILE A 77 6.83 -1.56 10.58
N ASN A 78 6.20 -1.66 9.41
CA ASN A 78 6.84 -1.47 8.12
C ASN A 78 7.18 -0.01 7.81
N GLY A 79 6.58 0.96 8.51
CA GLY A 79 7.00 2.36 8.45
C GLY A 79 8.49 2.53 8.78
N ASN A 80 8.93 1.92 9.88
CA ASN A 80 10.34 1.92 10.28
C ASN A 80 11.26 1.18 9.29
N LEU A 81 10.76 0.09 8.68
CA LEU A 81 11.54 -0.65 7.68
C LEU A 81 11.80 0.19 6.42
N ALA A 82 10.78 0.93 5.97
CA ALA A 82 10.95 1.85 4.84
C ALA A 82 11.96 2.96 5.16
N ASP A 83 11.98 3.46 6.41
CA ASP A 83 12.95 4.46 6.85
C ASP A 83 14.38 3.92 6.86
N LYS A 84 14.57 2.68 7.28
CA LYS A 84 15.89 2.06 7.42
C LYS A 84 16.45 1.53 6.09
N PHE A 85 15.63 0.91 5.26
CA PHE A 85 16.08 0.19 4.06
C PHE A 85 15.72 0.89 2.74
N GLY A 86 14.96 1.99 2.81
CA GLY A 86 14.48 2.75 1.66
C GLY A 86 13.17 2.23 1.10
N GLY A 87 12.32 3.17 0.66
CA GLY A 87 10.98 2.86 0.14
C GLY A 87 11.00 2.03 -1.13
N ARG A 88 11.98 2.29 -2.01
CA ARG A 88 12.15 1.55 -3.27
C ARG A 88 12.29 0.04 -3.05
N ARG A 89 13.18 -0.36 -2.15
CA ARG A 89 13.44 -1.79 -1.87
C ARG A 89 12.26 -2.43 -1.15
N ILE A 90 11.72 -1.75 -0.15
CA ILE A 90 10.65 -2.29 0.70
C ILE A 90 9.35 -2.48 -0.10
N MET A 91 8.95 -1.52 -0.94
CA MET A 91 7.76 -1.67 -1.77
C MET A 91 7.89 -2.79 -2.79
N THR A 92 9.06 -2.91 -3.42
CA THR A 92 9.33 -4.02 -4.35
C THR A 92 9.32 -5.37 -3.65
N LEU A 93 9.94 -5.47 -2.47
CA LEU A 93 9.92 -6.68 -1.65
C LEU A 93 8.48 -7.06 -1.28
N GLY A 94 7.66 -6.08 -0.91
CA GLY A 94 6.24 -6.30 -0.64
C GLY A 94 5.49 -6.91 -1.84
N ALA A 95 5.72 -6.39 -3.04
CA ALA A 95 5.11 -6.91 -4.27
C ALA A 95 5.53 -8.36 -4.56
N VAL A 96 6.82 -8.67 -4.43
CA VAL A 96 7.37 -10.03 -4.67
C VAL A 96 6.83 -11.03 -3.65
N LEU A 97 6.93 -10.70 -2.36
CA LEU A 97 6.50 -11.59 -1.27
C LEU A 97 4.98 -11.78 -1.27
N SER A 98 4.22 -10.72 -1.55
CA SER A 98 2.77 -10.81 -1.67
C SER A 98 2.35 -11.65 -2.89
N CYS A 99 3.05 -11.53 -4.01
CA CYS A 99 2.84 -12.41 -5.17
C CYS A 99 3.05 -13.88 -4.77
N GLY A 100 4.16 -14.20 -4.11
CA GLY A 100 4.44 -15.54 -3.61
C GLY A 100 3.38 -16.07 -2.64
N ALA A 101 2.95 -15.24 -1.69
CA ALA A 101 1.91 -15.63 -0.72
C ALA A 101 0.56 -15.89 -1.40
N ASN A 102 0.17 -15.13 -2.42
CA ASN A 102 -1.02 -15.38 -3.22
C ASN A 102 -0.90 -16.73 -3.98
N TRP A 103 0.24 -16.99 -4.59
CA TRP A 103 0.48 -18.26 -5.24
C TRP A 103 0.36 -19.44 -4.27
N VAL A 104 0.95 -19.34 -3.07
CA VAL A 104 0.80 -20.37 -2.02
C VAL A 104 -0.67 -20.53 -1.62
N THR A 105 -1.42 -19.44 -1.46
CA THR A 105 -2.87 -19.48 -1.17
C THR A 105 -3.63 -20.23 -2.25
N SER A 106 -3.22 -20.12 -3.51
CA SER A 106 -3.88 -20.83 -4.63
C SER A 106 -3.76 -22.35 -4.58
N PHE A 107 -2.82 -22.89 -3.81
CA PHE A 107 -2.65 -24.33 -3.61
C PHE A 107 -3.34 -24.86 -2.34
N ALA A 108 -4.17 -24.02 -1.70
CA ALA A 108 -4.88 -24.41 -0.49
C ALA A 108 -5.76 -25.65 -0.73
N SER A 109 -5.74 -26.56 0.24
CA SER A 109 -6.56 -27.76 0.29
C SER A 109 -7.59 -27.75 1.44
N GLY A 110 -7.79 -26.58 2.08
CA GLY A 110 -8.72 -26.38 3.18
C GLY A 110 -8.43 -25.13 3.99
N PHE A 111 -9.06 -25.01 5.16
CA PHE A 111 -9.01 -23.81 6.00
C PHE A 111 -7.57 -23.37 6.36
N ALA A 112 -6.74 -24.27 6.86
CA ALA A 112 -5.36 -23.94 7.25
C ALA A 112 -4.51 -23.47 6.05
N GLY A 113 -4.69 -24.10 4.89
CA GLY A 113 -4.04 -23.72 3.64
C GLY A 113 -4.48 -22.36 3.10
N LEU A 114 -5.64 -21.86 3.51
CA LEU A 114 -6.12 -20.52 3.18
C LEU A 114 -5.67 -19.49 4.20
N ILE A 115 -5.93 -19.70 5.50
CA ILE A 115 -5.77 -18.68 6.53
C ILE A 115 -4.32 -18.28 6.76
N LEU A 116 -3.39 -19.25 6.74
CA LEU A 116 -1.98 -18.98 7.01
C LEU A 116 -1.33 -18.15 5.90
N PRO A 117 -1.31 -18.58 4.62
CA PRO A 117 -0.66 -17.78 3.58
C PRO A 117 -1.42 -16.47 3.30
N TRP A 118 -2.75 -16.45 3.45
CA TRP A 118 -3.54 -15.22 3.30
C TRP A 118 -3.27 -14.22 4.43
N GLY A 119 -3.12 -14.69 5.66
CA GLY A 119 -2.68 -13.87 6.78
C GLY A 119 -1.29 -13.28 6.57
N ILE A 120 -0.33 -14.10 6.13
CA ILE A 120 1.04 -13.65 5.80
C ILE A 120 1.02 -12.64 4.64
N ASN A 121 0.16 -12.86 3.63
CA ASN A 121 -0.05 -11.91 2.56
C ASN A 121 -0.45 -10.52 3.09
N GLY A 122 -1.28 -10.45 4.12
CA GLY A 122 -1.65 -9.19 4.78
C GLY A 122 -0.44 -8.38 5.23
N TYR A 123 0.52 -9.03 5.88
CA TYR A 123 1.77 -8.39 6.31
C TYR A 123 2.60 -7.87 5.12
N PHE A 124 2.72 -8.67 4.05
CA PHE A 124 3.46 -8.25 2.86
C PHE A 124 2.76 -7.13 2.10
N GLN A 125 1.45 -7.12 2.06
CA GLN A 125 0.65 -6.02 1.50
C GLN A 125 0.87 -4.68 2.23
N ALA A 126 1.17 -4.73 3.52
CA ALA A 126 1.48 -3.54 4.31
C ALA A 126 2.82 -2.88 3.93
N LEU A 127 3.67 -3.55 3.15
CA LEU A 127 4.91 -2.98 2.60
C LEU A 127 4.67 -2.05 1.39
N GLY A 128 3.42 -1.82 0.97
CA GLY A 128 3.11 -1.01 -0.22
C GLY A 128 2.92 0.49 0.07
N TRP A 129 2.11 0.85 1.07
CA TRP A 129 1.66 2.24 1.26
C TRP A 129 2.73 3.18 1.81
N ALA A 130 3.33 2.83 2.94
CA ALA A 130 4.30 3.69 3.62
C ALA A 130 5.54 4.01 2.76
N PRO A 131 6.12 3.04 2.01
CA PRO A 131 7.23 3.33 1.11
C PRO A 131 6.90 4.30 -0.01
N GLY A 132 5.71 4.18 -0.63
CA GLY A 132 5.24 5.13 -1.66
C GLY A 132 5.05 6.53 -1.09
N SER A 133 4.49 6.62 0.12
CA SER A 133 4.35 7.88 0.86
C SER A 133 5.70 8.54 1.14
N ARG A 134 6.70 7.76 1.56
CA ARG A 134 8.05 8.24 1.78
C ARG A 134 8.67 8.79 0.48
N LEU A 135 8.54 8.08 -0.63
CA LEU A 135 9.02 8.55 -1.92
C LEU A 135 8.44 9.93 -2.27
N ILE A 136 7.13 10.11 -2.10
CA ILE A 136 6.47 11.39 -2.32
C ILE A 136 7.07 12.47 -1.40
N SER A 137 7.29 12.16 -0.13
CA SER A 137 7.87 13.11 0.82
C SER A 137 9.30 13.53 0.48
N ASN A 138 10.07 12.64 -0.13
CA ASN A 138 11.45 12.94 -0.55
C ASN A 138 11.52 13.77 -1.84
N TRP A 139 10.52 13.67 -2.73
CA TRP A 139 10.55 14.27 -4.06
C TRP A 139 9.72 15.56 -4.17
N TRP A 140 8.86 15.89 -3.19
CA TRP A 140 8.01 17.09 -3.21
C TRP A 140 8.13 17.90 -1.94
N SER A 141 8.09 19.24 -2.10
CA SER A 141 8.03 20.17 -0.98
C SER A 141 6.74 20.00 -0.18
N ALA A 142 6.74 20.46 1.08
CA ALA A 142 5.59 20.38 1.97
C ALA A 142 4.32 21.02 1.35
N SER A 143 4.47 22.14 0.63
CA SER A 143 3.37 22.84 -0.03
C SER A 143 2.73 22.08 -1.20
N GLU A 144 3.47 21.19 -1.87
CA GLU A 144 2.99 20.43 -3.02
C GLU A 144 2.47 19.04 -2.65
N ARG A 145 2.86 18.51 -1.50
CA ARG A 145 2.56 17.12 -1.08
C ARG A 145 1.08 16.79 -1.08
N GLY A 146 0.24 17.70 -0.57
CA GLY A 146 -1.21 17.45 -0.51
C GLY A 146 -1.81 17.11 -1.88
N ARG A 147 -1.42 17.87 -2.92
CA ARG A 147 -1.87 17.63 -4.30
C ARG A 147 -1.33 16.29 -4.83
N VAL A 148 -0.07 15.99 -4.58
CA VAL A 148 0.59 14.77 -5.06
C VAL A 148 0.02 13.53 -4.37
N TYR A 149 -0.23 13.61 -3.07
CA TYR A 149 -0.95 12.56 -2.34
C TYR A 149 -2.36 12.34 -2.90
N GLY A 150 -3.04 13.40 -3.35
CA GLY A 150 -4.33 13.27 -4.03
C GLY A 150 -4.25 12.34 -5.24
N PHE A 151 -3.22 12.46 -6.09
CA PHE A 151 -2.99 11.54 -7.22
C PHE A 151 -2.67 10.13 -6.75
N TYR A 152 -1.88 9.97 -5.70
CA TYR A 152 -1.54 8.64 -5.17
C TYR A 152 -2.77 7.92 -4.58
N VAL A 153 -3.63 8.66 -3.86
CA VAL A 153 -4.92 8.15 -3.35
C VAL A 153 -5.89 7.83 -4.49
N PHE A 154 -5.92 8.66 -5.54
CA PHE A 154 -6.71 8.38 -6.74
C PHE A 154 -6.29 7.05 -7.40
N ALA A 155 -4.98 6.79 -7.51
CA ALA A 155 -4.49 5.50 -8.00
C ALA A 155 -4.97 4.32 -7.12
N ALA A 156 -5.01 4.50 -5.79
CA ALA A 156 -5.56 3.51 -4.87
C ALA A 156 -7.07 3.26 -5.08
N GLY A 157 -7.84 4.29 -5.47
CA GLY A 157 -9.24 4.15 -5.88
C GLY A 157 -9.38 3.33 -7.16
N CYS A 158 -8.62 3.69 -8.19
CA CYS A 158 -8.57 2.94 -9.47
C CYS A 158 -8.11 1.49 -9.27
N ALA A 159 -7.24 1.23 -8.30
CA ALA A 159 -6.75 -0.10 -7.98
C ALA A 159 -7.87 -1.07 -7.57
N SER A 160 -8.90 -0.59 -6.86
CA SER A 160 -10.07 -1.41 -6.52
C SER A 160 -10.84 -1.82 -7.76
N VAL A 161 -11.06 -0.88 -8.69
CA VAL A 161 -11.74 -1.17 -9.96
C VAL A 161 -10.93 -2.19 -10.77
N LEU A 162 -9.61 -1.99 -10.87
CA LEU A 162 -8.73 -2.91 -11.59
C LEU A 162 -8.75 -4.33 -10.99
N SER A 163 -8.75 -4.43 -9.66
CA SER A 163 -8.84 -5.72 -8.97
C SER A 163 -10.14 -6.45 -9.30
N TYR A 164 -11.25 -5.72 -9.39
CA TYR A 164 -12.55 -6.29 -9.74
C TYR A 164 -12.57 -6.73 -11.20
N VAL A 165 -12.15 -5.85 -12.12
CA VAL A 165 -12.08 -6.16 -13.55
C VAL A 165 -11.21 -7.39 -13.80
N THR A 166 -10.02 -7.47 -13.20
CA THR A 166 -9.14 -8.63 -13.38
C THR A 166 -9.75 -9.91 -12.81
N SER A 167 -10.48 -9.84 -11.69
CA SER A 167 -11.19 -10.99 -11.13
C SER A 167 -12.33 -11.47 -12.02
N ILE A 168 -13.12 -10.54 -12.56
CA ILE A 168 -14.20 -10.86 -13.51
C ILE A 168 -13.62 -11.46 -14.78
N VAL A 169 -12.55 -10.90 -15.33
CA VAL A 169 -11.90 -11.46 -16.52
C VAL A 169 -11.45 -12.91 -16.26
N VAL A 170 -10.85 -13.19 -15.11
CA VAL A 170 -10.41 -14.55 -14.78
C VAL A 170 -11.59 -15.53 -14.69
N LEU A 171 -12.68 -15.14 -14.04
CA LEU A 171 -13.80 -16.03 -13.76
C LEU A 171 -14.78 -16.14 -14.94
N GLU A 172 -15.14 -15.00 -15.56
CA GLU A 172 -16.23 -14.96 -16.55
C GLU A 172 -15.74 -15.01 -17.98
N VAL A 173 -14.61 -14.36 -18.29
CA VAL A 173 -14.10 -14.32 -19.68
C VAL A 173 -13.22 -15.53 -19.95
N LEU A 174 -12.28 -15.81 -19.04
CA LEU A 174 -11.37 -16.96 -19.18
C LEU A 174 -11.96 -18.24 -18.62
N GLN A 175 -13.08 -18.17 -17.88
CA GLN A 175 -13.78 -19.30 -17.25
C GLN A 175 -12.87 -20.20 -16.43
N LEU A 176 -11.91 -19.59 -15.73
CA LEU A 176 -10.95 -20.30 -14.90
C LEU A 176 -11.49 -20.49 -13.48
N GLU A 177 -10.99 -21.50 -12.79
CA GLU A 177 -11.30 -21.79 -11.39
C GLU A 177 -10.87 -20.64 -10.46
N TRP A 178 -11.49 -20.53 -9.29
CA TRP A 178 -11.20 -19.49 -8.27
C TRP A 178 -9.71 -19.39 -7.89
N ARG A 179 -8.95 -20.48 -8.00
CA ARG A 179 -7.50 -20.48 -7.71
C ARG A 179 -6.71 -19.54 -8.61
N TRP A 180 -7.15 -19.35 -9.83
CA TRP A 180 -6.48 -18.49 -10.81
C TRP A 180 -6.61 -17.00 -10.49
N ILE A 181 -7.59 -16.62 -9.64
CA ILE A 181 -7.71 -15.26 -9.09
C ILE A 181 -6.46 -14.89 -8.27
N PHE A 182 -5.87 -15.87 -7.57
CA PHE A 182 -4.63 -15.65 -6.80
C PHE A 182 -3.35 -15.80 -7.64
N ARG A 183 -3.43 -16.25 -8.87
CA ARG A 183 -2.27 -16.49 -9.74
C ARG A 183 -2.08 -15.41 -10.79
N LEU A 184 -3.09 -15.15 -11.62
CA LEU A 184 -2.95 -14.28 -12.79
C LEU A 184 -2.88 -12.78 -12.42
N PRO A 185 -3.82 -12.19 -11.64
CA PRO A 185 -3.78 -10.77 -11.35
C PRO A 185 -2.52 -10.33 -10.60
N VAL A 186 -1.96 -11.18 -9.75
CA VAL A 186 -0.76 -10.84 -8.96
C VAL A 186 0.53 -10.81 -9.79
N LEU A 187 0.54 -11.37 -10.99
CA LEU A 187 1.66 -11.22 -11.92
C LEU A 187 1.81 -9.76 -12.36
N LEU A 188 0.68 -9.02 -12.47
CA LEU A 188 0.71 -7.58 -12.73
C LEU A 188 1.35 -6.83 -11.56
N MET A 189 1.08 -7.25 -10.31
CA MET A 189 1.72 -6.69 -9.12
C MET A 189 3.22 -6.97 -9.12
N LEU A 190 3.63 -8.17 -9.47
CA LEU A 190 5.06 -8.53 -9.61
C LEU A 190 5.74 -7.66 -10.67
N ALA A 191 5.14 -7.54 -11.86
CA ALA A 191 5.65 -6.69 -12.93
C ALA A 191 5.72 -5.22 -12.51
N GLY A 192 4.68 -4.72 -11.84
CA GLY A 192 4.64 -3.36 -11.28
C GLY A 192 5.74 -3.13 -10.25
N GLY A 193 6.01 -4.10 -9.36
CA GLY A 193 7.09 -4.05 -8.38
C GLY A 193 8.48 -4.03 -9.02
N ILE A 194 8.70 -4.86 -10.03
CA ILE A 194 9.98 -4.89 -10.80
C ILE A 194 10.18 -3.57 -11.53
N LEU A 195 9.16 -3.07 -12.25
CA LEU A 195 9.24 -1.79 -12.94
C LEU A 195 9.51 -0.64 -11.97
N PHE A 196 8.84 -0.64 -10.82
CA PHE A 196 9.07 0.34 -9.77
C PHE A 196 10.52 0.29 -9.29
N TYR A 197 11.08 -0.89 -9.05
CA TYR A 197 12.49 -1.04 -8.66
C TYR A 197 13.45 -0.47 -9.71
N LEU A 198 13.18 -0.68 -10.97
CA LEU A 198 14.05 -0.19 -12.06
C LEU A 198 13.99 1.33 -12.22
N VAL A 199 12.80 1.91 -12.09
CA VAL A 199 12.52 3.34 -12.38
C VAL A 199 12.70 4.24 -11.17
N ALA A 200 12.21 3.83 -9.99
CA ALA A 200 12.20 4.66 -8.80
C ALA A 200 13.61 4.92 -8.25
N ARG A 201 13.79 6.12 -7.72
CA ARG A 201 14.97 6.53 -6.96
C ARG A 201 14.51 7.12 -5.65
N GLU A 202 15.25 6.84 -4.59
CA GLU A 202 14.84 7.20 -3.23
C GLU A 202 14.80 8.72 -3.04
N ARG A 203 15.83 9.40 -3.51
CA ARG A 203 16.01 10.85 -3.32
C ARG A 203 16.41 11.53 -4.64
N PRO A 204 16.16 12.85 -4.77
CA PRO A 204 16.62 13.62 -5.92
C PRO A 204 18.13 13.52 -6.15
N GLN A 205 18.93 13.44 -5.09
CA GLN A 205 20.39 13.32 -5.13
C GLN A 205 20.86 12.05 -5.87
N ASP A 206 20.07 10.98 -5.85
CA ASP A 206 20.37 9.74 -6.59
C ASP A 206 20.38 9.93 -8.12
N LEU A 207 19.84 11.06 -8.59
CA LEU A 207 19.85 11.49 -10.00
C LEU A 207 20.69 12.77 -10.23
N GLY A 208 21.47 13.19 -9.24
CA GLY A 208 22.32 14.37 -9.35
C GLY A 208 21.61 15.71 -9.19
N PHE A 209 20.37 15.71 -8.65
CA PHE A 209 19.66 16.96 -8.33
C PHE A 209 20.00 17.43 -6.90
N GLU A 210 19.90 18.72 -6.66
CA GLU A 210 20.06 19.28 -5.32
C GLU A 210 18.93 18.83 -4.38
N PRO A 211 19.21 18.71 -3.07
CA PRO A 211 18.19 18.41 -2.09
C PRO A 211 17.11 19.50 -2.06
N LEU A 212 15.87 19.12 -1.79
CA LEU A 212 14.79 20.07 -1.63
C LEU A 212 14.93 20.78 -0.27
N ALA A 213 15.14 22.10 -0.29
CA ALA A 213 15.32 22.92 0.90
C ALA A 213 14.13 22.91 1.89
N ASP A 214 12.94 22.47 1.47
CA ASP A 214 11.71 22.51 2.25
C ASP A 214 10.97 21.16 2.22
N THR A 215 11.67 20.09 2.56
CA THR A 215 11.01 18.77 2.66
C THR A 215 10.35 18.52 4.01
N GLY A 216 10.52 19.38 5.01
CA GLY A 216 10.07 19.10 6.38
C GLY A 216 10.70 17.84 7.00
N VAL A 217 11.19 16.91 6.15
CA VAL A 217 11.94 15.72 6.53
C VAL A 217 13.43 16.06 6.63
N ALA A 218 13.95 16.89 5.71
CA ALA A 218 15.32 17.39 5.78
C ALA A 218 15.57 18.22 7.06
N ASN A 219 14.57 19.02 7.47
CA ASN A 219 14.68 19.76 8.73
C ASN A 219 14.61 18.91 9.99
N ALA A 220 14.12 17.68 9.91
CA ALA A 220 14.16 16.73 11.04
C ALA A 220 15.46 15.93 11.05
N GLU A 221 15.99 15.56 9.87
CA GLU A 221 17.28 14.87 9.73
C GLU A 221 18.47 15.84 9.88
N ASP A 222 18.41 17.05 9.29
CA ASP A 222 19.45 18.08 9.45
C ASP A 222 19.47 18.72 10.85
N LYS A 223 18.30 18.92 11.48
CA LYS A 223 18.27 19.27 12.91
C LYS A 223 18.74 18.13 13.81
N GLY A 224 18.60 16.88 13.37
CA GLY A 224 19.19 15.72 14.03
C GLY A 224 20.70 15.63 13.87
N HIS A 225 21.28 16.28 12.84
CA HIS A 225 22.75 16.38 12.67
C HIS A 225 23.35 17.66 13.29
N GLU A 226 22.59 18.75 13.43
CA GLU A 226 23.04 19.98 14.09
C GLU A 226 22.65 20.09 15.57
N VAL A 227 21.59 19.41 16.00
CA VAL A 227 21.28 19.27 17.43
C VAL A 227 22.10 18.12 17.98
N ALA A 228 23.28 18.46 18.45
CA ALA A 228 24.13 17.75 19.40
C ALA A 228 24.06 16.21 19.30
N HIS A 229 25.15 15.56 19.34
CA HIS A 229 25.35 14.17 19.81
C HIS A 229 24.43 13.80 21.02
N GLY A 230 23.15 13.96 20.86
CA GLY A 230 22.07 13.58 21.76
C GLY A 230 21.36 12.38 21.13
N GLU A 231 21.45 11.26 21.80
CA GLU A 231 20.85 9.93 21.62
C GLU A 231 19.80 9.86 20.50
N GLU A 232 20.08 9.09 19.44
CA GLU A 232 19.09 8.75 18.40
C GLU A 232 17.82 8.25 19.08
N GLU A 233 16.72 8.97 18.93
CA GLU A 233 15.43 8.54 19.45
C GLU A 233 15.15 7.10 19.03
N THR A 234 15.04 6.22 19.99
CA THR A 234 14.72 4.82 19.74
C THR A 234 13.32 4.70 19.13
N SER A 235 13.10 3.68 18.32
CA SER A 235 11.75 3.41 17.76
C SER A 235 10.66 3.39 18.85
N ALA A 236 10.98 2.89 20.04
CA ALA A 236 10.06 2.88 21.18
C ALA A 236 9.66 4.28 21.65
N GLN A 237 10.61 5.23 21.67
CA GLN A 237 10.32 6.62 22.05
C GLN A 237 9.42 7.30 21.02
N ARG A 238 9.65 7.07 19.72
CA ARG A 238 8.80 7.56 18.63
C ARG A 238 7.37 7.02 18.74
N TYR A 239 7.19 5.71 18.96
CA TYR A 239 5.86 5.13 19.19
C TYR A 239 5.17 5.71 20.42
N LYS A 240 5.90 5.89 21.52
CA LYS A 240 5.37 6.49 22.74
C LYS A 240 4.90 7.93 22.52
N ALA A 241 5.64 8.72 21.74
CA ALA A 241 5.27 10.09 21.38
C ALA A 241 3.97 10.13 20.54
N VAL A 242 3.86 9.22 19.56
CA VAL A 242 2.65 9.07 18.73
C VAL A 242 1.44 8.68 19.58
N LEU A 243 1.57 7.69 20.47
CA LEU A 243 0.49 7.21 21.34
C LEU A 243 0.04 8.26 22.38
N LYS A 244 0.89 9.20 22.75
CA LYS A 244 0.54 10.32 23.64
C LYS A 244 -0.21 11.45 22.92
N ASN A 245 -0.21 11.48 21.60
CA ASN A 245 -0.88 12.52 20.83
C ASN A 245 -2.36 12.20 20.62
N ALA A 246 -3.22 12.72 21.50
CA ALA A 246 -4.66 12.45 21.46
C ALA A 246 -5.32 12.82 20.12
N ARG A 247 -4.89 13.92 19.46
CA ARG A 247 -5.44 14.31 18.16
C ARG A 247 -5.16 13.28 17.09
N LEU A 248 -3.96 12.73 17.11
CA LEU A 248 -3.54 11.69 16.15
C LEU A 248 -4.28 10.38 16.42
N ILE A 249 -4.48 10.01 17.69
CA ILE A 249 -5.27 8.83 18.05
C ILE A 249 -6.73 8.97 17.62
N ILE A 250 -7.37 10.11 17.88
CA ILE A 250 -8.76 10.35 17.42
C ILE A 250 -8.87 10.24 15.91
N ALA A 251 -7.94 10.85 15.17
CA ALA A 251 -7.91 10.73 13.69
C ALA A 251 -7.70 9.27 13.25
N ALA A 252 -6.80 8.53 13.90
CA ALA A 252 -6.54 7.13 13.59
C ALA A 252 -7.77 6.24 13.85
N VAL A 253 -8.46 6.43 14.96
CA VAL A 253 -9.70 5.71 15.30
C VAL A 253 -10.80 6.02 14.28
N SER A 254 -10.99 7.29 13.90
CA SER A 254 -11.97 7.69 12.88
C SER A 254 -11.70 7.03 11.53
N LEU A 255 -10.43 7.03 11.09
CA LEU A 255 -9.99 6.33 9.88
C LEU A 255 -10.18 4.81 10.01
N GLY A 256 -10.00 4.25 11.21
CA GLY A 256 -10.25 2.84 11.51
C GLY A 256 -11.70 2.44 11.23
N PHE A 257 -12.68 3.19 11.75
CA PHE A 257 -14.09 2.95 11.50
C PHE A 257 -14.47 3.12 10.03
N GLN A 258 -13.95 4.15 9.37
CA GLN A 258 -14.18 4.35 7.94
C GLN A 258 -13.64 3.18 7.11
N ASN A 259 -12.46 2.68 7.42
CA ASN A 259 -11.88 1.54 6.72
C ASN A 259 -12.61 0.23 7.05
N ALA A 260 -13.10 0.03 8.28
CA ALA A 260 -13.90 -1.14 8.63
C ALA A 260 -15.17 -1.22 7.79
N ALA A 261 -15.91 -0.10 7.66
CA ALA A 261 -17.09 -0.02 6.78
C ALA A 261 -16.71 -0.28 5.31
N ARG A 262 -15.66 0.36 4.82
CA ARG A 262 -15.17 0.20 3.44
C ARG A 262 -14.80 -1.23 3.11
N TYR A 263 -14.00 -1.89 3.95
CA TYR A 263 -13.57 -3.27 3.69
C TYR A 263 -14.71 -4.27 3.85
N GLY A 264 -15.64 -4.03 4.77
CA GLY A 264 -16.88 -4.81 4.86
C GLY A 264 -17.65 -4.80 3.54
N LEU A 265 -17.87 -3.63 2.96
CA LEU A 265 -18.55 -3.50 1.67
C LEU A 265 -17.75 -4.17 0.54
N ILE A 266 -16.45 -3.92 0.43
CA ILE A 266 -15.59 -4.46 -0.63
C ILE A 266 -15.60 -6.00 -0.65
N VAL A 267 -15.59 -6.64 0.52
CA VAL A 267 -15.56 -8.11 0.61
C VAL A 267 -16.95 -8.71 0.40
N TRP A 268 -17.99 -8.14 1.01
CA TRP A 268 -19.30 -8.78 1.08
C TRP A 268 -20.27 -8.38 -0.03
N VAL A 269 -20.11 -7.21 -0.65
CA VAL A 269 -20.96 -6.80 -1.79
C VAL A 269 -20.85 -7.79 -2.96
N PRO A 270 -19.66 -8.19 -3.43
CA PRO A 270 -19.56 -9.23 -4.45
C PRO A 270 -20.24 -10.55 -4.05
N VAL A 271 -20.05 -10.97 -2.80
CA VAL A 271 -20.67 -12.21 -2.28
C VAL A 271 -22.18 -12.11 -2.25
N HIS A 272 -22.75 -10.94 -1.90
CA HIS A 272 -24.18 -10.73 -1.86
C HIS A 272 -24.82 -10.80 -3.25
N PHE A 273 -24.25 -10.11 -4.22
CA PHE A 273 -24.80 -10.06 -5.58
C PHE A 273 -24.51 -11.31 -6.41
N LEU A 274 -23.39 -11.98 -6.17
CA LEU A 274 -22.99 -13.17 -6.91
C LEU A 274 -23.42 -14.47 -6.20
N GLY A 275 -23.67 -14.42 -4.89
CA GLY A 275 -23.76 -15.62 -4.04
C GLY A 275 -25.04 -16.46 -4.19
N ALA A 276 -26.14 -15.92 -4.72
CA ALA A 276 -27.41 -16.67 -4.88
C ALA A 276 -27.57 -17.22 -6.30
N ASN A 277 -27.06 -16.55 -7.32
CA ASN A 277 -27.31 -16.85 -8.72
C ASN A 277 -26.02 -16.96 -9.56
N TRP A 278 -24.90 -17.13 -8.91
CA TRP A 278 -23.58 -17.17 -9.55
C TRP A 278 -23.43 -18.19 -10.69
N LYS A 279 -24.23 -19.27 -10.68
CA LYS A 279 -24.18 -20.31 -11.73
C LYS A 279 -25.53 -20.57 -12.41
N SER A 280 -26.56 -19.79 -12.16
CA SER A 280 -27.90 -19.98 -12.75
C SER A 280 -28.26 -18.89 -13.77
N GLY A 281 -27.31 -18.07 -14.18
CA GLY A 281 -27.47 -17.07 -15.25
C GLY A 281 -26.83 -17.56 -16.52
#